data_5418f1262d40bd273728f2e5847b2ba0
#
_entry.id   5418f1262d40bd273728f2e5847b2ba0
#
_cell.length_a   1.000
_cell.length_b   1.000
_cell.length_c   1.000
_cell.angle_alpha   90.00
_cell.angle_beta   90.00
_cell.angle_gamma   90.00
#
_symmetry.space_group_name_H-M   'P 1'
#
loop_
_entity.id
_entity.type
_entity.pdbx_description
1 polymer ?
#
loop_
_entity_poly.entity_id
_entity_poly.type
_entity_poly.pdbx_seq_one_letter_code
_entity_poly.pdbx_strand_id
1 'polypeptide(L)'
;MSTEETSLAAWKMAVKNRRINEGLIFHSDRGVQYASKKFANTTEFYGVIRSMSRKGNCWDNAVAESFFKSLKTELIYGNKLITKEKMELEIFEYIEIWYNKKRRHSTLNYKTIEEFNNQNRIYKNVA
;
A
#
# COMPACT_ATOMS: atom_id res chain seq x y z
N MET A 1 8.19 -18.21 6.89
CA MET A 1 8.60 -16.93 6.25
C MET A 1 8.71 -15.86 7.32
N SER A 2 9.83 -15.21 7.42
CA SER A 2 10.03 -14.13 8.38
C SER A 2 9.28 -12.86 7.96
N THR A 3 9.08 -11.92 8.89
CA THR A 3 8.44 -10.63 8.58
C THR A 3 9.23 -9.82 7.55
N GLU A 4 10.56 -9.92 7.60
CA GLU A 4 11.44 -9.29 6.60
C GLU A 4 11.21 -9.88 5.21
N GLU A 5 11.17 -11.20 5.07
CA GLU A 5 10.90 -11.87 3.79
C GLU A 5 9.53 -11.52 3.23
N THR A 6 8.53 -11.42 4.09
CA THR A 6 7.16 -11.02 3.69
C THR A 6 7.15 -9.58 3.15
N SER A 7 7.82 -8.67 3.83
CA SER A 7 7.89 -7.26 3.40
C SER A 7 8.66 -7.10 2.09
N LEU A 8 9.75 -7.83 1.93
CA LEU A 8 10.52 -7.83 0.69
C LEU A 8 9.74 -8.43 -0.48
N ALA A 9 9.00 -9.50 -0.25
CA ALA A 9 8.14 -10.11 -1.27
C ALA A 9 7.05 -9.12 -1.72
N ALA A 10 6.41 -8.45 -0.78
CA ALA A 10 5.41 -7.42 -1.08
C ALA A 10 6.00 -6.26 -1.89
N TRP A 11 7.20 -5.79 -1.53
CA TRP A 11 7.91 -4.77 -2.28
C TRP A 11 8.20 -5.20 -3.71
N LYS A 12 8.71 -6.41 -3.89
CA LYS A 12 8.99 -6.97 -5.22
C LYS A 12 7.74 -7.07 -6.09
N MET A 13 6.61 -7.45 -5.51
CA MET A 13 5.32 -7.45 -6.21
C MET A 13 4.91 -6.04 -6.63
N ALA A 14 5.06 -5.07 -5.75
CA ALA A 14 4.70 -3.69 -6.04
C ALA A 14 5.50 -3.11 -7.22
N VAL A 15 6.82 -3.30 -7.21
CA VAL A 15 7.69 -2.77 -8.27
C VAL A 15 7.54 -3.50 -9.60
N LYS A 16 7.10 -4.76 -9.57
CA LYS A 16 6.79 -5.53 -10.76
C LYS A 16 5.50 -5.05 -11.43
N ASN A 17 4.51 -4.69 -10.63
CA ASN A 17 3.17 -4.35 -11.10
C ASN A 17 2.98 -2.85 -11.35
N ARG A 18 3.90 -2.02 -10.93
CA ARG A 18 3.78 -0.58 -11.02
C ARG A 18 5.13 0.06 -11.31
N ARG A 19 5.15 1.04 -12.21
CA ARG A 19 6.37 1.80 -12.49
C ARG A 19 6.76 2.64 -11.27
N ILE A 20 8.00 2.49 -10.81
CA ILE A 20 8.56 3.26 -9.71
C ILE A 20 9.44 4.36 -10.28
N ASN A 21 9.08 5.60 -9.99
CA ASN A 21 9.89 6.75 -10.34
C ASN A 21 10.95 7.00 -9.27
N GLU A 22 12.12 7.44 -9.70
CA GLU A 22 13.16 7.89 -8.78
C GLU A 22 12.62 8.99 -7.87
N GLY A 23 12.96 8.94 -6.59
CA GLY A 23 12.47 9.90 -5.60
C GLY A 23 11.13 9.53 -4.96
N LEU A 24 10.56 8.36 -5.29
CA LEU A 24 9.40 7.86 -4.56
C LEU A 24 9.72 7.75 -3.07
N ILE A 25 8.83 8.22 -2.22
CA ILE A 25 8.97 8.09 -0.77
C ILE A 25 8.30 6.80 -0.33
N PHE A 26 9.07 5.93 0.32
CA PHE A 26 8.55 4.74 1.01
C PHE A 26 8.49 5.03 2.50
N HIS A 27 7.28 5.21 3.03
CA HIS A 27 7.07 5.47 4.45
C HIS A 27 6.67 4.19 5.18
N SER A 28 7.26 3.95 6.34
CA SER A 28 6.93 2.81 7.21
C SER A 28 6.93 3.21 8.68
N ASP A 29 6.43 2.32 9.52
CA ASP A 29 6.66 2.39 10.95
C ASP A 29 8.11 1.96 11.28
N ARG A 30 8.44 1.85 12.56
CA ARG A 30 9.76 1.43 13.04
C ARG A 30 9.92 -0.08 13.19
N GLY A 31 9.09 -0.87 12.50
CA GLY A 31 9.21 -2.32 12.52
C GLY A 31 10.61 -2.79 12.11
N VAL A 32 11.12 -3.82 12.77
CA VAL A 32 12.48 -4.34 12.53
C VAL A 32 12.69 -4.79 11.09
N GLN A 33 11.64 -5.26 10.42
CA GLN A 33 11.69 -5.67 9.01
C GLN A 33 12.07 -4.53 8.07
N TYR A 34 11.67 -3.30 8.39
CA TYR A 34 11.98 -2.12 7.58
C TYR A 34 13.33 -1.49 7.92
N ALA A 35 13.88 -1.81 9.09
CA ALA A 35 15.18 -1.33 9.55
C ALA A 35 16.35 -2.20 9.07
N SER A 36 16.07 -3.35 8.46
CA SER A 36 17.12 -4.28 8.03
C SER A 36 17.95 -3.71 6.88
N LYS A 37 19.23 -4.09 6.83
CA LYS A 37 20.12 -3.74 5.71
C LYS A 37 19.62 -4.28 4.38
N LYS A 38 19.06 -5.49 4.38
CA LYS A 38 18.53 -6.12 3.18
C LYS A 38 17.38 -5.34 2.59
N PHE A 39 16.46 -4.87 3.43
CA PHE A 39 15.35 -4.03 3.00
C PHE A 39 15.86 -2.67 2.50
N ALA A 40 16.78 -2.05 3.24
CA ALA A 40 17.40 -0.79 2.84
C ALA A 40 18.07 -0.87 1.48
N ASN A 41 18.91 -1.89 1.26
CA ASN A 41 19.62 -2.08 0.00
C ASN A 41 18.66 -2.36 -1.16
N THR A 42 17.61 -3.13 -0.94
CA THR A 42 16.62 -3.47 -1.96
C THR A 42 15.84 -2.24 -2.41
N THR A 43 15.40 -1.40 -1.47
CA THR A 43 14.68 -0.16 -1.80
C THR A 43 15.59 0.90 -2.43
N GLU A 44 16.81 1.03 -1.95
CA GLU A 44 17.80 1.97 -2.49
C GLU A 44 18.11 1.69 -3.97
N PHE A 45 18.14 0.44 -4.37
CA PHE A 45 18.34 0.04 -5.77
C PHE A 45 17.35 0.72 -6.73
N TYR A 46 16.14 1.01 -6.27
CA TYR A 46 15.09 1.67 -7.07
C TYR A 46 15.09 3.21 -6.94
N GLY A 47 16.07 3.79 -6.26
CA GLY A 47 16.12 5.23 -6.04
C GLY A 47 15.04 5.76 -5.09
N VAL A 48 14.54 4.91 -4.21
CA VAL A 48 13.47 5.23 -3.26
C VAL A 48 14.04 5.94 -2.04
N ILE A 49 13.35 6.99 -1.61
CA ILE A 49 13.66 7.71 -0.37
C ILE A 49 12.88 7.06 0.77
N ARG A 50 13.60 6.57 1.77
CA ARG A 50 12.97 5.91 2.93
C ARG A 50 12.62 6.94 4.01
N SER A 51 11.41 6.80 4.55
CA SER A 51 10.91 7.59 5.66
C SER A 51 10.35 6.65 6.72
N MET A 52 10.62 6.92 7.99
CA MET A 52 10.08 6.15 9.10
C MET A 52 9.29 7.04 10.03
N SER A 53 8.23 6.48 10.65
CA SER A 53 7.46 7.15 11.68
C SER A 53 8.36 7.56 12.85
N ARG A 54 8.07 8.70 13.43
CA ARG A 54 8.77 9.18 14.63
C ARG A 54 8.44 8.25 15.82
N LYS A 55 9.41 8.05 16.70
CA LYS A 55 9.21 7.19 17.88
C LYS A 55 8.02 7.70 18.71
N GLY A 56 7.08 6.78 18.99
CA GLY A 56 5.91 7.07 19.80
C GLY A 56 4.85 7.95 19.14
N ASN A 57 4.96 8.25 17.85
CA ASN A 57 3.99 9.08 17.12
C ASN A 57 3.12 8.23 16.20
N CYS A 58 1.91 7.91 16.66
CA CYS A 58 0.95 7.12 15.88
C CYS A 58 0.36 7.86 14.68
N TRP A 59 0.40 9.18 14.65
CA TRP A 59 -0.14 9.98 13.54
C TRP A 59 0.66 9.80 12.23
N ASP A 60 1.95 9.52 12.36
CA ASP A 60 2.83 9.38 11.20
C ASP A 60 2.46 8.18 10.31
N ASN A 61 1.72 7.20 10.82
CA ASN A 61 1.31 6.00 10.08
C ASN A 61 -0.21 5.90 9.85
N ALA A 62 -0.94 6.96 10.12
CA ALA A 62 -2.41 6.96 10.10
C ALA A 62 -3.01 6.60 8.73
N VAL A 63 -2.35 6.97 7.64
CA VAL A 63 -2.83 6.67 6.27
C VAL A 63 -2.86 5.16 6.02
N ALA A 64 -1.77 4.47 6.32
CA ALA A 64 -1.69 3.01 6.18
C ALA A 64 -2.68 2.30 7.10
N GLU A 65 -2.79 2.75 8.34
CA GLU A 65 -3.74 2.21 9.32
C GLU A 65 -5.19 2.38 8.86
N SER A 66 -5.52 3.49 8.23
CA SER A 66 -6.85 3.74 7.67
C SER A 66 -7.22 2.72 6.59
N PHE A 67 -6.28 2.39 5.71
CA PHE A 67 -6.49 1.33 4.71
C PHE A 67 -6.78 -0.02 5.36
N PHE A 68 -5.96 -0.43 6.33
CA PHE A 68 -6.16 -1.72 7.01
C PHE A 68 -7.46 -1.76 7.80
N LYS A 69 -7.87 -0.66 8.39
CA LYS A 69 -9.17 -0.56 9.06
C LYS A 69 -10.32 -0.77 8.07
N SER A 70 -10.26 -0.17 6.90
CA SER A 70 -11.27 -0.35 5.84
C SER A 70 -11.31 -1.80 5.37
N LEU A 71 -10.17 -2.41 5.10
CA LEU A 71 -10.07 -3.82 4.70
C LEU A 71 -10.69 -4.75 5.74
N LYS A 72 -10.34 -4.58 7.00
CA LYS A 72 -10.87 -5.41 8.09
C LYS A 72 -12.36 -5.24 8.26
N THR A 73 -12.85 -4.01 8.26
CA THR A 73 -14.26 -3.70 8.49
C THR A 73 -15.14 -4.09 7.30
N GLU A 74 -14.71 -3.80 6.09
CA GLU A 74 -15.51 -4.03 4.89
C GLU A 74 -15.45 -5.48 4.38
N LEU A 75 -14.35 -6.18 4.64
CA LEU A 75 -14.17 -7.55 4.11
C LEU A 75 -13.95 -8.61 5.19
N ILE A 76 -12.91 -8.46 6.01
CA ILE A 76 -12.40 -9.58 6.82
C ILE A 76 -13.38 -9.98 7.92
N TYR A 77 -13.94 -9.04 8.63
CA TYR A 77 -14.84 -9.31 9.77
C TYR A 77 -16.14 -10.00 9.34
N GLY A 78 -16.60 -9.79 8.12
CA GLY A 78 -17.78 -10.47 7.58
C GLY A 78 -17.52 -11.86 7.02
N ASN A 79 -16.25 -12.29 6.89
CA ASN A 79 -15.86 -13.53 6.19
C ASN A 79 -14.92 -14.42 7.02
N LYS A 80 -15.07 -14.46 8.34
CA LYS A 80 -14.16 -15.19 9.23
C LYS A 80 -14.16 -16.72 9.07
N LEU A 81 -15.18 -17.28 8.45
CA LEU A 81 -15.36 -18.73 8.33
C LEU A 81 -14.95 -19.29 6.96
N ILE A 82 -14.22 -18.55 6.17
CA ILE A 82 -13.74 -19.03 4.87
C ILE A 82 -12.30 -19.54 4.97
N THR A 83 -11.89 -20.35 3.99
CA THR A 83 -10.53 -20.89 3.93
C THR A 83 -9.51 -19.76 3.68
N LYS A 84 -8.24 -20.04 3.98
CA LYS A 84 -7.14 -19.11 3.71
C LYS A 84 -7.04 -18.78 2.22
N GLU A 85 -7.14 -19.80 1.37
CA GLU A 85 -7.04 -19.66 -0.09
C GLU A 85 -8.18 -18.79 -0.63
N LYS A 86 -9.39 -18.98 -0.12
CA LYS A 86 -10.53 -18.15 -0.51
C LYS A 86 -10.36 -16.71 -0.01
N MET A 87 -9.85 -16.51 1.21
CA MET A 87 -9.58 -15.18 1.74
C MET A 87 -8.54 -14.43 0.90
N GLU A 88 -7.51 -15.10 0.41
CA GLU A 88 -6.51 -14.49 -0.48
C GLU A 88 -7.15 -13.96 -1.76
N LEU A 89 -8.06 -14.73 -2.37
CA LEU A 89 -8.79 -14.29 -3.56
C LEU A 89 -9.71 -13.10 -3.26
N GLU A 90 -10.42 -13.15 -2.14
CA GLU A 90 -11.31 -12.06 -1.71
C GLU A 90 -10.53 -10.77 -1.43
N ILE A 91 -9.36 -10.85 -0.82
CA ILE A 91 -8.49 -9.70 -0.58
C ILE A 91 -7.99 -9.14 -1.91
N PHE A 92 -7.57 -9.98 -2.83
CA PHE A 92 -7.13 -9.56 -4.17
C PHE A 92 -8.24 -8.79 -4.91
N GLU A 93 -9.45 -9.35 -4.95
CA GLU A 93 -10.60 -8.69 -5.58
C GLU A 93 -10.97 -7.38 -4.88
N TYR A 94 -10.92 -7.37 -3.55
CA TYR A 94 -11.20 -6.17 -2.76
C TYR A 94 -10.23 -5.03 -3.13
N ILE A 95 -8.93 -5.31 -3.15
CA ILE A 95 -7.92 -4.29 -3.42
C ILE A 95 -7.96 -3.84 -4.88
N GLU A 96 -7.86 -4.79 -5.82
CA GLU A 96 -7.65 -4.48 -7.24
C GLU A 96 -8.92 -3.98 -7.93
N ILE A 97 -10.09 -4.46 -7.53
CA ILE A 97 -11.35 -4.12 -8.20
C ILE A 97 -12.15 -3.12 -7.37
N TRP A 98 -12.47 -3.46 -6.13
CA TRP A 98 -13.32 -2.61 -5.31
C TRP A 98 -12.61 -1.34 -4.84
N TYR A 99 -11.54 -1.48 -4.06
CA TYR A 99 -10.87 -0.35 -3.42
C TYR A 99 -10.26 0.62 -4.42
N ASN A 100 -9.54 0.10 -5.40
CA ASN A 100 -8.82 0.93 -6.35
C ASN A 100 -9.69 1.48 -7.49
N LYS A 101 -10.77 0.79 -7.87
CA LYS A 101 -11.55 1.17 -9.06
C LYS A 101 -12.99 1.58 -8.78
N LYS A 102 -13.59 1.11 -7.71
CA LYS A 102 -15.02 1.34 -7.44
C LYS A 102 -15.30 2.11 -6.17
N ARG A 103 -14.52 1.91 -5.12
CA ARG A 103 -14.73 2.58 -3.84
C ARG A 103 -14.45 4.07 -3.96
N ARG A 104 -15.41 4.86 -3.50
CA ARG A 104 -15.24 6.32 -3.43
C ARG A 104 -14.57 6.74 -2.13
N HIS A 105 -13.73 7.76 -2.21
CA HIS A 105 -12.93 8.23 -1.08
C HIS A 105 -13.21 9.71 -0.82
N SER A 106 -13.67 10.03 0.39
CA SER A 106 -13.99 11.41 0.77
C SER A 106 -12.80 12.36 0.63
N THR A 107 -11.59 11.87 0.95
CA THR A 107 -10.35 12.64 0.80
C THR A 107 -10.01 12.99 -0.65
N LEU A 108 -10.59 12.29 -1.61
CA LEU A 108 -10.43 12.53 -3.04
C LEU A 108 -11.67 13.22 -3.66
N ASN A 109 -12.43 13.96 -2.87
CA ASN A 109 -13.72 14.56 -3.28
C ASN A 109 -14.69 13.51 -3.83
N TYR A 110 -14.76 12.36 -3.16
CA TYR A 110 -15.62 11.22 -3.52
C TYR A 110 -15.33 10.61 -4.89
N LYS A 111 -14.14 10.84 -5.42
CA LYS A 111 -13.65 10.11 -6.61
C LYS A 111 -13.12 8.74 -6.20
N THR A 112 -13.10 7.83 -7.17
CA THR A 112 -12.34 6.59 -7.03
C THR A 112 -10.85 6.88 -7.19
N ILE A 113 -9.99 5.96 -6.71
CA ILE A 113 -8.54 6.08 -6.91
C ILE A 113 -8.20 6.09 -8.40
N GLU A 114 -8.87 5.25 -9.20
CA GLU A 114 -8.68 5.19 -10.66
C GLU A 114 -9.01 6.53 -11.32
N GLU A 115 -10.15 7.12 -10.99
CA GLU A 115 -10.54 8.45 -11.51
C GLU A 115 -9.51 9.52 -11.15
N PHE A 116 -9.05 9.54 -9.90
CA PHE A 116 -8.04 10.47 -9.42
C PHE A 116 -6.71 10.31 -10.16
N ASN A 117 -6.25 9.09 -10.35
CA ASN A 117 -5.02 8.80 -11.08
C ASN A 117 -5.12 9.20 -12.56
N ASN A 118 -6.24 8.94 -13.21
CA ASN A 118 -6.47 9.32 -14.59
C ASN A 118 -6.50 10.84 -14.76
N GLN A 119 -7.14 11.56 -13.86
CA GLN A 119 -7.15 13.01 -13.86
C GLN A 119 -5.74 13.58 -13.71
N ASN A 120 -4.93 13.05 -12.82
CA ASN A 120 -3.55 13.49 -12.62
C ASN A 120 -2.67 13.24 -13.85
N ARG A 121 -2.88 12.14 -14.56
CA ARG A 121 -2.19 11.85 -15.82
C ARG A 121 -2.50 12.91 -16.88
N ILE A 122 -3.75 13.31 -17.01
CA ILE A 122 -4.18 14.35 -17.94
C ILE A 122 -3.47 15.67 -17.64
N TYR A 123 -3.43 16.08 -16.38
CA TYR A 123 -2.75 17.31 -15.97
C TYR A 123 -1.24 17.26 -16.26
N LYS A 124 -0.57 16.14 -16.04
CA LYS A 124 0.85 15.98 -16.34
C LYS A 124 1.17 16.05 -17.83
N ASN A 125 0.24 15.63 -18.69
CA ASN A 125 0.42 15.64 -20.14
C ASN A 125 0.09 17.00 -20.78
N VAL A 126 -0.63 17.86 -20.06
CA VAL A 126 -1.03 19.20 -20.52
C VAL A 126 -0.12 20.30 -20.01
N ALA A 127 0.61 20.04 -18.92
CA ALA A 127 1.49 21.01 -18.28
C ALA A 127 2.83 21.17 -19.03
#